data_9033fe2228906701b27074c7bbf71061
#
_entry.id   9033fe2228906701b27074c7bbf71061
#
_cell.length_a   1.000
_cell.length_b   1.000
_cell.length_c   1.000
_cell.angle_alpha   90.00
_cell.angle_beta   90.00
_cell.angle_gamma   90.00
#
_symmetry.space_group_name_H-M   'P 1'
#
loop_
_entity.id
_entity.type
_entity.pdbx_description
1 polymer ?
#
loop_
_entity_poly.entity_id
_entity_poly.type
_entity_poly.pdbx_seq_one_letter_code
_entity_poly.pdbx_strand_id
1 'polypeptide(L)'
;VLESVVTNHIRPDRPKTPHDIFVEIAREAGREPSKQISARMEPASPEVAHWLGVEKDSWVVSRTVMQYLDNEPWSWKVSFYPRDLAEATGIDVPHDIPEGTTRRLADRGLAETAHRDTVVSRPATVEEAAVLGVGPGTILLDHLRIGANSERITRVTRHRSTAARNRLAYELGDDPGIELIRKSLGAPCPPGNSHSFGSSLLPGSP
;
A
#
# COMPACT_ATOMS: atom_id res chain seq x y z
N VAL A 1 -24.80 7.59 3.84
CA VAL A 1 -23.57 8.35 4.08
C VAL A 1 -22.52 7.74 3.20
N LEU A 2 -22.04 8.47 2.17
CA LEU A 2 -20.90 8.03 1.36
C LEU A 2 -19.67 8.07 2.29
N GLU A 3 -19.15 6.89 2.63
CA GLU A 3 -17.88 6.81 3.37
C GLU A 3 -16.80 7.52 2.56
N SER A 4 -16.01 8.36 3.20
CA SER A 4 -14.92 9.06 2.55
C SER A 4 -13.90 8.04 2.01
N VAL A 5 -13.69 8.06 0.70
CA VAL A 5 -12.75 7.17 0.03
C VAL A 5 -11.36 7.79 0.07
N VAL A 6 -10.39 7.07 0.61
CA VAL A 6 -8.99 7.48 0.61
C VAL A 6 -8.31 7.00 -0.67
N THR A 7 -7.65 7.90 -1.38
CA THR A 7 -6.89 7.57 -2.60
C THR A 7 -5.41 7.40 -2.25
N ASN A 8 -4.90 6.19 -2.44
CA ASN A 8 -3.49 5.89 -2.27
C ASN A 8 -2.75 6.13 -3.59
N HIS A 9 -1.96 7.19 -3.67
CA HIS A 9 -1.14 7.50 -4.84
C HIS A 9 0.14 6.68 -4.84
N ILE A 10 0.36 5.92 -5.92
CA ILE A 10 1.53 5.10 -6.12
C ILE A 10 2.42 5.75 -7.18
N ARG A 11 3.60 6.20 -6.78
CA ARG A 11 4.57 6.89 -7.63
C ARG A 11 5.87 6.10 -7.72
N PRO A 12 6.52 6.06 -8.89
CA PRO A 12 7.81 5.37 -9.07
C PRO A 12 8.97 6.02 -8.30
N ASP A 13 8.94 7.34 -8.12
CA ASP A 13 10.05 8.18 -7.60
C ASP A 13 9.91 8.57 -6.12
N ARG A 14 9.26 7.75 -5.34
CA ARG A 14 8.87 7.96 -3.94
C ARG A 14 9.95 8.28 -2.89
N PRO A 15 11.26 8.23 -3.12
CA PRO A 15 12.27 8.58 -2.11
C PRO A 15 12.25 10.04 -1.65
N LYS A 16 11.50 10.92 -2.34
CA LYS A 16 11.61 12.39 -2.14
C LYS A 16 10.62 12.98 -1.14
N THR A 17 9.62 12.25 -0.67
CA THR A 17 8.70 12.79 0.35
C THR A 17 9.21 12.46 1.75
N PRO A 18 9.45 13.49 2.61
CA PRO A 18 9.98 13.30 3.96
C PRO A 18 8.95 12.77 4.96
N HIS A 19 7.70 12.57 4.56
CA HIS A 19 6.60 12.25 5.47
C HIS A 19 5.88 10.95 5.10
N ASP A 20 5.21 10.36 6.08
CA ASP A 20 4.35 9.21 5.87
C ASP A 20 3.09 9.62 5.11
N ILE A 21 2.98 9.13 3.88
CA ILE A 21 1.86 9.43 2.98
C ILE A 21 0.50 9.09 3.59
N PHE A 22 0.40 8.06 4.42
CA PHE A 22 -0.86 7.74 5.10
C PHE A 22 -1.31 8.89 6.00
N VAL A 23 -0.38 9.50 6.73
CA VAL A 23 -0.66 10.64 7.61
C VAL A 23 -1.09 11.86 6.81
N GLU A 24 -0.40 12.14 5.69
CA GLU A 24 -0.76 13.26 4.80
C GLU A 24 -2.16 13.08 4.22
N ILE A 25 -2.43 11.94 3.58
CA ILE A 25 -3.74 11.63 2.98
C ILE A 25 -4.86 11.67 4.02
N ALA A 26 -4.63 11.13 5.22
CA ALA A 26 -5.62 11.15 6.28
C ALA A 26 -5.97 12.57 6.73
N ARG A 27 -4.95 13.42 6.92
CA ARG A 27 -5.14 14.81 7.31
C ARG A 27 -5.83 15.64 6.23
N GLU A 28 -5.47 15.43 4.96
CA GLU A 28 -6.16 16.05 3.82
C GLU A 28 -7.65 15.67 3.77
N ALA A 29 -7.97 14.44 4.18
CA ALA A 29 -9.36 13.96 4.33
C ALA A 29 -10.04 14.41 5.64
N GLY A 30 -9.36 15.22 6.49
CA GLY A 30 -9.87 15.67 7.78
C GLY A 30 -10.05 14.55 8.81
N ARG A 31 -9.25 13.46 8.70
CA ARG A 31 -9.31 12.27 9.56
C ARG A 31 -8.09 12.23 10.50
N GLU A 32 -8.27 11.64 11.68
CA GLU A 32 -7.19 11.46 12.66
C GLU A 32 -6.46 10.12 12.41
N PRO A 33 -5.19 10.12 11.93
CA PRO A 33 -4.45 8.90 11.68
C PRO A 33 -3.74 8.40 12.93
N SER A 34 -3.76 7.10 13.15
CA SER A 34 -2.91 6.44 14.14
C SER A 34 -2.39 5.09 13.60
N LYS A 35 -1.35 4.54 14.26
CA LYS A 35 -0.72 3.29 13.85
C LYS A 35 -0.36 2.45 15.05
N GLN A 36 -0.49 1.14 14.89
CA GLN A 36 0.15 0.14 15.75
C GLN A 36 1.18 -0.61 14.94
N ILE A 37 2.40 -0.72 15.48
CA ILE A 37 3.53 -1.30 14.78
C ILE A 37 4.12 -2.42 15.62
N SER A 38 4.43 -3.54 14.97
CA SER A 38 5.22 -4.62 15.54
C SER A 38 6.27 -5.08 14.53
N ALA A 39 7.40 -5.54 15.04
CA ALA A 39 8.43 -6.18 14.23
C ALA A 39 8.90 -7.44 14.97
N ARG A 40 9.16 -8.50 14.22
CA ARG A 40 9.67 -9.76 14.73
C ARG A 40 10.54 -10.45 13.71
N MET A 41 11.47 -11.23 14.22
CA MET A 41 12.28 -12.13 13.40
C MET A 41 11.61 -13.50 13.37
N GLU A 42 11.43 -14.06 12.19
CA GLU A 42 10.76 -15.34 11.99
C GLU A 42 11.32 -16.10 10.78
N PRO A 43 11.19 -17.43 10.71
CA PRO A 43 11.51 -18.17 9.50
C PRO A 43 10.59 -17.76 8.35
N ALA A 44 11.14 -17.59 7.15
CA ALA A 44 10.35 -17.28 5.98
C ALA A 44 9.43 -18.44 5.63
N SER A 45 8.12 -18.16 5.48
CA SER A 45 7.21 -19.14 4.89
C SER A 45 7.65 -19.44 3.45
N PRO A 46 7.24 -20.58 2.87
CA PRO A 46 7.58 -20.90 1.48
C PRO A 46 7.21 -19.79 0.50
N GLU A 47 6.09 -19.11 0.72
CA GLU A 47 5.61 -18.00 -0.11
C GLU A 47 6.52 -16.77 0.04
N VAL A 48 6.86 -16.39 1.27
CA VAL A 48 7.75 -15.25 1.55
C VAL A 48 9.17 -15.51 1.03
N ALA A 49 9.68 -16.72 1.22
CA ALA A 49 11.00 -17.11 0.71
C ALA A 49 11.06 -17.01 -0.82
N HIS A 50 10.02 -17.50 -1.50
CA HIS A 50 9.90 -17.39 -2.95
C HIS A 50 9.88 -15.92 -3.41
N TRP A 51 9.11 -15.06 -2.79
CA TRP A 51 9.03 -13.66 -3.17
C TRP A 51 10.31 -12.88 -2.88
N LEU A 52 10.98 -13.17 -1.76
CA LEU A 52 12.26 -12.52 -1.41
C LEU A 52 13.46 -13.07 -2.17
N GLY A 53 13.30 -14.22 -2.83
CA GLY A 53 14.41 -14.93 -3.48
C GLY A 53 15.44 -15.44 -2.49
N VAL A 54 15.00 -15.86 -1.29
CA VAL A 54 15.84 -16.46 -0.24
C VAL A 54 15.54 -17.94 -0.10
N GLU A 55 16.42 -18.69 0.55
CA GLU A 55 16.18 -20.10 0.84
C GLU A 55 14.98 -20.27 1.78
N LYS A 56 14.29 -21.40 1.66
CA LYS A 56 13.21 -21.78 2.57
C LYS A 56 13.73 -21.78 4.01
N ASP A 57 12.89 -21.31 4.93
CA ASP A 57 13.19 -21.21 6.35
C ASP A 57 14.33 -20.22 6.71
N SER A 58 14.84 -19.46 5.74
CA SER A 58 15.74 -18.33 6.03
C SER A 58 15.09 -17.36 7.01
N TRP A 59 15.88 -16.81 7.93
CA TRP A 59 15.38 -15.79 8.85
C TRP A 59 15.10 -14.47 8.15
N VAL A 60 13.90 -13.97 8.36
CA VAL A 60 13.44 -12.67 7.84
C VAL A 60 12.87 -11.82 8.97
N VAL A 61 12.86 -10.52 8.78
CA VAL A 61 12.14 -9.61 9.67
C VAL A 61 10.77 -9.30 9.05
N SER A 62 9.71 -9.64 9.77
CA SER A 62 8.35 -9.21 9.45
C SER A 62 8.00 -7.97 10.26
N ARG A 63 7.55 -6.93 9.57
CA ARG A 63 7.09 -5.68 10.16
C ARG A 63 5.63 -5.46 9.83
N THR A 64 4.79 -5.51 10.86
CA THR A 64 3.34 -5.31 10.74
C THR A 64 2.98 -3.90 11.14
N VAL A 65 2.14 -3.26 10.33
CA VAL A 65 1.56 -1.94 10.61
C VAL A 65 0.05 -2.04 10.44
N MET A 66 -0.68 -1.87 11.53
CA MET A 66 -2.10 -1.57 11.52
C MET A 66 -2.27 -0.07 11.46
N GLN A 67 -3.03 0.40 10.48
CA GLN A 67 -3.37 1.81 10.31
C GLN A 67 -4.81 2.02 10.72
N TYR A 68 -5.06 3.10 11.44
CA TYR A 68 -6.38 3.48 11.93
C TYR A 68 -6.71 4.89 11.47
N LEU A 69 -7.98 5.14 11.17
CA LEU A 69 -8.54 6.48 10.97
C LEU A 69 -9.67 6.67 11.98
N ASP A 70 -9.59 7.73 12.80
CA ASP A 70 -10.55 8.02 13.88
C ASP A 70 -10.77 6.81 14.80
N ASN A 71 -9.67 6.10 15.13
CA ASN A 71 -9.62 4.86 15.93
C ASN A 71 -10.28 3.62 15.29
N GLU A 72 -10.75 3.70 14.05
CA GLU A 72 -11.26 2.54 13.31
C GLU A 72 -10.14 1.87 12.48
N PRO A 73 -10.05 0.52 12.48
CA PRO A 73 -9.10 -0.19 11.61
C PRO A 73 -9.32 0.19 10.15
N TRP A 74 -8.24 0.64 9.49
CA TRP A 74 -8.32 1.11 8.12
C TRP A 74 -7.61 0.21 7.14
N SER A 75 -6.40 -0.19 7.48
CA SER A 75 -5.62 -1.11 6.65
C SER A 75 -4.59 -1.89 7.45
N TRP A 76 -4.23 -3.03 6.94
CA TRP A 76 -3.25 -3.94 7.51
C TRP A 76 -2.12 -4.18 6.51
N LYS A 77 -0.91 -3.81 6.90
CA LYS A 77 0.30 -3.95 6.09
C LYS A 77 1.32 -4.83 6.80
N VAL A 78 1.83 -5.84 6.09
CA VAL A 78 2.95 -6.67 6.55
C VAL A 78 4.07 -6.56 5.52
N SER A 79 5.25 -6.17 5.97
CA SER A 79 6.46 -6.09 5.15
C SER A 79 7.49 -7.07 5.63
N PHE A 80 8.07 -7.83 4.71
CA PHE A 80 9.13 -8.79 4.97
C PHE A 80 10.44 -8.28 4.38
N TYR A 81 11.49 -8.39 5.17
CA TYR A 81 12.85 -7.97 4.80
C TYR A 81 13.82 -9.13 5.02
N PRO A 82 14.80 -9.36 4.16
CA PRO A 82 15.93 -10.21 4.49
C PRO A 82 16.58 -9.76 5.80
N ARG A 83 16.96 -10.71 6.66
CA ARG A 83 17.48 -10.43 7.99
C ARG A 83 18.67 -9.46 7.95
N ASP A 84 19.67 -9.76 7.13
CA ASP A 84 20.90 -8.99 6.98
C ASP A 84 20.61 -7.52 6.63
N LEU A 85 19.66 -7.31 5.73
CA LEU A 85 19.23 -5.98 5.32
C LEU A 85 18.49 -5.25 6.46
N ALA A 86 17.60 -5.93 7.16
CA ALA A 86 16.84 -5.32 8.26
C ALA A 86 17.76 -4.90 9.42
N GLU A 87 18.72 -5.75 9.81
CA GLU A 87 19.72 -5.47 10.84
C GLU A 87 20.64 -4.30 10.42
N ALA A 88 21.15 -4.29 9.18
CA ALA A 88 22.02 -3.23 8.67
C ALA A 88 21.33 -1.85 8.61
N THR A 89 20.03 -1.82 8.48
CA THR A 89 19.24 -0.59 8.33
C THR A 89 18.49 -0.19 9.59
N GLY A 90 18.41 -1.07 10.61
CA GLY A 90 17.64 -0.85 11.83
C GLY A 90 16.12 -0.80 11.56
N ILE A 91 15.63 -1.60 10.61
CA ILE A 91 14.19 -1.72 10.30
C ILE A 91 13.51 -2.75 11.23
N ASP A 92 14.27 -3.58 11.90
CA ASP A 92 13.85 -4.63 12.82
C ASP A 92 13.24 -4.13 14.14
N VAL A 93 13.10 -2.82 14.30
CA VAL A 93 12.57 -2.19 15.51
C VAL A 93 11.02 -2.17 15.54
N PRO A 94 10.38 -2.40 16.71
CA PRO A 94 8.92 -2.48 16.84
C PRO A 94 8.23 -1.11 17.03
N HIS A 95 8.87 -0.02 16.64
CA HIS A 95 8.31 1.34 16.74
C HIS A 95 8.33 2.05 15.38
N ASP A 96 7.72 3.22 15.31
CA ASP A 96 7.65 3.99 14.08
C ASP A 96 9.05 4.43 13.61
N ILE A 97 9.19 4.52 12.31
CA ILE A 97 10.36 5.03 11.62
C ILE A 97 9.88 6.31 10.92
N PRO A 98 10.10 7.49 11.50
CA PRO A 98 9.48 8.74 11.03
C PRO A 98 9.75 9.07 9.57
N GLU A 99 10.96 8.77 9.08
CA GLU A 99 11.34 8.95 7.68
C GLU A 99 10.75 7.87 6.75
N GLY A 100 10.20 6.80 7.33
CA GLY A 100 9.70 5.63 6.63
C GLY A 100 10.78 4.65 6.20
N THR A 101 10.42 3.37 6.09
CA THR A 101 11.38 2.28 5.76
C THR A 101 12.01 2.42 4.38
N THR A 102 11.29 2.96 3.40
CA THR A 102 11.83 3.19 2.04
C THR A 102 12.97 4.22 2.05
N ARG A 103 12.79 5.31 2.79
CA ARG A 103 13.83 6.33 2.94
C ARG A 103 15.02 5.78 3.71
N ARG A 104 14.78 5.03 4.78
CA ARG A 104 15.84 4.41 5.57
C ARG A 104 16.69 3.43 4.76
N LEU A 105 16.08 2.64 3.85
CA LEU A 105 16.80 1.81 2.90
C LEU A 105 17.67 2.67 1.97
N ALA A 106 17.11 3.72 1.40
CA ALA A 106 17.83 4.61 0.48
C ALA A 106 19.04 5.29 1.14
N ASP A 107 18.88 5.78 2.37
CA ASP A 107 19.95 6.43 3.15
C ASP A 107 21.11 5.48 3.50
N ARG A 108 20.91 4.16 3.37
CA ARG A 108 21.93 3.11 3.55
C ARG A 108 22.43 2.52 2.23
N GLY A 109 22.14 3.17 1.10
CA GLY A 109 22.58 2.71 -0.22
C GLY A 109 21.78 1.54 -0.78
N LEU A 110 20.65 1.21 -0.15
CA LEU A 110 19.77 0.10 -0.53
C LEU A 110 18.44 0.61 -1.16
N ALA A 111 18.53 1.73 -1.89
CA ALA A 111 17.37 2.31 -2.56
C ALA A 111 16.70 1.31 -3.49
N GLU A 112 15.38 1.19 -3.38
CA GLU A 112 14.58 0.42 -4.33
C GLU A 112 14.52 1.19 -5.66
N THR A 113 15.03 0.59 -6.73
CA THR A 113 15.04 1.16 -8.08
C THR A 113 13.97 0.53 -8.98
N ALA A 114 13.42 -0.59 -8.57
CA ALA A 114 12.34 -1.27 -9.26
C ALA A 114 11.34 -1.86 -8.27
N HIS A 115 10.07 -1.90 -8.68
CA HIS A 115 9.05 -2.64 -7.94
C HIS A 115 7.97 -3.19 -8.86
N ARG A 116 7.40 -4.31 -8.43
CA ARG A 116 6.24 -4.91 -9.04
C ARG A 116 5.08 -4.85 -8.07
N ASP A 117 3.97 -4.30 -8.51
CA ASP A 117 2.70 -4.28 -7.80
C ASP A 117 1.73 -5.28 -8.43
N THR A 118 1.12 -6.11 -7.59
CA THR A 118 0.02 -6.97 -7.97
C THR A 118 -1.16 -6.67 -7.05
N VAL A 119 -2.28 -6.28 -7.62
CA VAL A 119 -3.49 -5.95 -6.87
C VAL A 119 -4.60 -6.91 -7.23
N VAL A 120 -5.18 -7.54 -6.23
CA VAL A 120 -6.30 -8.47 -6.38
C VAL A 120 -7.46 -7.99 -5.52
N SER A 121 -8.67 -8.02 -6.08
CA SER A 121 -9.90 -7.83 -5.34
C SER A 121 -10.46 -9.19 -4.95
N ARG A 122 -10.66 -9.44 -3.65
CA ARG A 122 -11.15 -10.71 -3.14
C ARG A 122 -11.91 -10.55 -1.82
N PRO A 123 -12.77 -11.51 -1.44
CA PRO A 123 -13.35 -11.53 -0.11
C PRO A 123 -12.28 -11.64 0.99
N ALA A 124 -12.54 -10.99 2.13
CA ALA A 124 -11.76 -11.16 3.34
C ALA A 124 -11.91 -12.58 3.89
N THR A 125 -10.83 -13.16 4.41
CA THR A 125 -10.92 -14.34 5.28
C THR A 125 -11.56 -13.95 6.62
N VAL A 126 -11.93 -14.94 7.43
CA VAL A 126 -12.49 -14.69 8.77
C VAL A 126 -11.50 -13.90 9.64
N GLU A 127 -10.22 -14.28 9.59
CA GLU A 127 -9.15 -13.63 10.35
C GLU A 127 -8.91 -12.20 9.87
N GLU A 128 -8.89 -11.97 8.56
CA GLU A 128 -8.72 -10.65 7.98
C GLU A 128 -9.90 -9.72 8.31
N ALA A 129 -11.11 -10.25 8.26
CA ALA A 129 -12.32 -9.52 8.64
C ALA A 129 -12.27 -9.11 10.12
N ALA A 130 -11.85 -10.01 11.01
CA ALA A 130 -11.68 -9.73 12.42
C ALA A 130 -10.61 -8.65 12.68
N VAL A 131 -9.45 -8.75 12.01
CA VAL A 131 -8.35 -7.77 12.13
C VAL A 131 -8.75 -6.39 11.64
N LEU A 132 -9.51 -6.31 10.55
CA LEU A 132 -9.95 -5.06 9.95
C LEU A 132 -11.28 -4.54 10.53
N GLY A 133 -11.90 -5.25 11.48
CA GLY A 133 -13.16 -4.85 12.10
C GLY A 133 -14.33 -4.78 11.10
N VAL A 134 -14.35 -5.66 10.09
CA VAL A 134 -15.37 -5.66 9.03
C VAL A 134 -16.17 -6.96 9.00
N GLY A 135 -17.30 -6.95 8.32
CA GLY A 135 -18.14 -8.14 8.17
C GLY A 135 -17.51 -9.22 7.28
N PRO A 136 -17.88 -10.50 7.49
CA PRO A 136 -17.47 -11.59 6.61
C PRO A 136 -17.84 -11.31 5.16
N GLY A 137 -16.96 -11.65 4.22
CA GLY A 137 -17.20 -11.45 2.79
C GLY A 137 -16.98 -10.02 2.30
N THR A 138 -16.59 -9.08 3.18
CA THR A 138 -16.17 -7.74 2.75
C THR A 138 -15.04 -7.85 1.71
N ILE A 139 -15.19 -7.14 0.60
CA ILE A 139 -14.19 -7.16 -0.46
C ILE A 139 -12.97 -6.33 -0.06
N LEU A 140 -11.79 -6.95 -0.14
CA LEU A 140 -10.51 -6.31 0.08
C LEU A 140 -9.82 -5.98 -1.24
N LEU A 141 -9.04 -4.91 -1.24
CA LEU A 141 -7.90 -4.73 -2.11
C LEU A 141 -6.69 -5.40 -1.43
N ASP A 142 -6.20 -6.49 -1.99
CA ASP A 142 -5.01 -7.20 -1.54
C ASP A 142 -3.86 -6.84 -2.48
N HIS A 143 -2.99 -5.97 -2.02
CA HIS A 143 -1.90 -5.39 -2.79
C HIS A 143 -0.58 -5.98 -2.33
N LEU A 144 0.08 -6.74 -3.21
CA LEU A 144 1.42 -7.27 -3.05
C LEU A 144 2.41 -6.40 -3.82
N ARG A 145 3.38 -5.83 -3.12
CA ARG A 145 4.53 -5.13 -3.71
C ARG A 145 5.81 -5.88 -3.44
N ILE A 146 6.58 -6.12 -4.49
CA ILE A 146 7.95 -6.63 -4.42
C ILE A 146 8.87 -5.50 -4.86
N GLY A 147 9.74 -5.05 -3.97
CA GLY A 147 10.73 -4.01 -4.22
C GLY A 147 12.14 -4.60 -4.36
N ALA A 148 12.91 -4.05 -5.29
CA ALA A 148 14.27 -4.50 -5.57
C ALA A 148 15.21 -3.32 -5.89
N ASN A 149 16.49 -3.52 -5.67
CA ASN A 149 17.55 -2.74 -6.28
C ASN A 149 18.22 -3.57 -7.40
N SER A 150 19.36 -3.12 -7.93
CA SER A 150 20.08 -3.85 -8.99
C SER A 150 20.68 -5.18 -8.55
N GLU A 151 20.74 -5.47 -7.25
CA GLU A 151 21.45 -6.62 -6.70
C GLU A 151 20.51 -7.69 -6.15
N ARG A 152 19.39 -7.27 -5.53
CA ARG A 152 18.49 -8.20 -4.82
C ARG A 152 17.09 -7.65 -4.60
N ILE A 153 16.18 -8.54 -4.24
CA ILE A 153 14.90 -8.15 -3.64
C ILE A 153 15.18 -7.59 -2.24
N THR A 154 14.72 -6.38 -1.98
CA THR A 154 14.97 -5.67 -0.72
C THR A 154 13.80 -5.83 0.26
N ARG A 155 12.60 -5.92 -0.29
CA ARG A 155 11.37 -5.98 0.51
C ARG A 155 10.23 -6.62 -0.26
N VAL A 156 9.38 -7.32 0.48
CA VAL A 156 8.05 -7.70 0.02
C VAL A 156 7.03 -7.13 0.99
N THR A 157 6.03 -6.44 0.48
CA THR A 157 4.96 -5.86 1.28
C THR A 157 3.61 -6.36 0.80
N ARG A 158 2.80 -6.88 1.70
CA ARG A 158 1.40 -7.18 1.48
C ARG A 158 0.54 -6.20 2.26
N HIS A 159 -0.28 -5.44 1.54
CA HIS A 159 -1.15 -4.41 2.10
C HIS A 159 -2.60 -4.76 1.79
N ARG A 160 -3.42 -4.86 2.82
CA ARG A 160 -4.83 -5.20 2.74
C ARG A 160 -5.67 -4.05 3.26
N SER A 161 -6.67 -3.67 2.49
CA SER A 161 -7.62 -2.61 2.83
C SER A 161 -8.99 -2.92 2.21
N THR A 162 -10.06 -2.35 2.74
CA THR A 162 -11.39 -2.56 2.18
C THR A 162 -11.54 -1.82 0.86
N ALA A 163 -12.09 -2.48 -0.17
CA ALA A 163 -12.28 -1.90 -1.49
C ALA A 163 -13.28 -0.72 -1.49
N ALA A 164 -14.24 -0.73 -0.56
CA ALA A 164 -15.23 0.34 -0.45
C ALA A 164 -14.64 1.69 0.00
N ARG A 165 -13.55 1.64 0.80
CA ARG A 165 -12.95 2.83 1.44
C ARG A 165 -11.62 3.26 0.82
N ASN A 166 -11.06 2.46 -0.11
CA ASN A 166 -9.72 2.69 -0.64
C ASN A 166 -9.68 2.65 -2.16
N ARG A 167 -8.88 3.53 -2.74
CA ARG A 167 -8.52 3.54 -4.15
C ARG A 167 -7.01 3.47 -4.29
N LEU A 168 -6.55 2.86 -5.37
CA LEU A 168 -5.16 2.90 -5.78
C LEU A 168 -5.08 3.75 -7.04
N ALA A 169 -4.26 4.79 -7.02
CA ALA A 169 -3.98 5.63 -8.17
C ALA A 169 -2.50 5.49 -8.54
N TYR A 170 -2.25 5.09 -9.77
CA TYR A 170 -0.90 5.00 -10.34
C TYR A 170 -0.68 6.22 -11.22
N GLU A 171 0.34 7.00 -10.91
CA GLU A 171 0.75 8.15 -11.70
C GLU A 171 2.08 7.80 -12.37
N LEU A 172 2.06 7.75 -13.71
CA LEU A 172 3.20 7.38 -14.55
C LEU A 172 3.40 8.47 -15.59
N GLY A 173 4.62 8.97 -15.74
CA GLY A 173 4.95 10.00 -16.69
C GLY A 173 5.88 11.06 -16.11
N ASP A 174 6.11 12.13 -16.85
CA ASP A 174 6.88 13.28 -16.40
C ASP A 174 6.09 14.20 -15.46
N ASP A 175 6.80 14.95 -14.63
CA ASP A 175 6.18 15.85 -13.64
C ASP A 175 5.22 16.88 -14.25
N PRO A 176 5.51 17.55 -15.41
CA PRO A 176 4.59 18.49 -16.01
C PRO A 176 3.26 17.86 -16.44
N GLY A 177 3.29 16.65 -17.03
CA GLY A 177 2.10 15.93 -17.44
C GLY A 177 1.25 15.48 -16.25
N ILE A 178 1.88 14.95 -15.21
CA ILE A 178 1.22 14.55 -13.97
C ILE A 178 0.56 15.77 -13.30
N GLU A 179 1.23 16.92 -13.27
CA GLU A 179 0.68 18.14 -12.66
C GLU A 179 -0.57 18.65 -13.41
N LEU A 180 -0.59 18.55 -14.75
CA LEU A 180 -1.79 18.85 -15.54
C LEU A 180 -2.97 17.94 -15.18
N ILE A 181 -2.72 16.64 -15.04
CA ILE A 181 -3.74 15.67 -14.65
C ILE A 181 -4.28 16.00 -13.26
N ARG A 182 -3.41 16.28 -12.28
CA ARG A 182 -3.81 16.64 -10.91
C ARG A 182 -4.66 17.91 -10.88
N LYS A 183 -4.29 18.94 -11.64
CA LYS A 183 -5.08 20.16 -11.75
C LYS A 183 -6.47 19.89 -12.29
N SER A 184 -6.59 19.01 -13.30
CA SER A 184 -7.88 18.67 -13.86
C SER A 184 -8.77 17.86 -12.90
N LEU A 185 -8.18 16.98 -12.09
CA LEU A 185 -8.88 16.18 -11.08
C LEU A 185 -9.21 16.96 -9.81
N GLY A 186 -8.42 17.97 -9.45
CA GLY A 186 -8.63 18.84 -8.30
C GLY A 186 -9.70 19.91 -8.50
N ALA A 187 -10.14 20.17 -9.74
CA ALA A 187 -11.30 21.01 -9.99
C ALA A 187 -12.57 20.30 -9.48
N PRO A 188 -13.42 20.91 -8.64
CA PRO A 188 -14.67 20.29 -8.22
C PRO A 188 -15.48 19.95 -9.46
N CYS A 189 -15.86 18.67 -9.58
CA CYS A 189 -16.76 18.24 -10.63
C CYS A 189 -18.04 19.09 -10.55
N PRO A 190 -18.46 19.79 -11.62
CA PRO A 190 -19.66 20.60 -11.55
C PRO A 190 -20.84 19.71 -11.12
N PRO A 191 -21.72 20.18 -10.21
CA PRO A 191 -22.89 19.43 -9.79
C PRO A 191 -23.83 19.29 -11.00
N GLY A 192 -23.89 18.13 -11.59
CA GLY A 192 -24.82 17.89 -12.66
C GLY A 192 -24.34 16.85 -13.67
N ASN A 193 -25.10 15.82 -13.69
CA ASN A 193 -25.17 14.66 -14.55
C ASN A 193 -24.47 13.42 -13.99
N SER A 194 -25.26 12.68 -13.23
CA SER A 194 -25.19 11.22 -13.26
C SER A 194 -25.32 10.78 -14.73
N HIS A 195 -24.22 10.73 -15.43
CA HIS A 195 -24.19 10.03 -16.70
C HIS A 195 -24.39 8.56 -16.38
N SER A 196 -25.67 8.14 -16.50
CA SER A 196 -25.97 6.77 -16.86
C SER A 196 -25.07 6.46 -18.05
N PHE A 197 -24.12 5.55 -17.88
CA PHE A 197 -23.47 4.91 -19.01
C PHE A 197 -24.61 4.29 -19.83
N GLY A 198 -24.97 4.95 -20.93
CA GLY A 198 -26.04 4.53 -21.80
C GLY A 198 -25.79 3.09 -22.23
N SER A 199 -26.76 2.26 -21.96
CA SER A 199 -26.98 0.96 -22.61
C SER A 199 -27.17 1.15 -24.13
N SER A 200 -26.08 1.38 -24.84
CA SER A 200 -26.16 1.36 -26.30
C SER A 200 -24.83 0.95 -26.89
N LEU A 201 -24.54 -0.33 -26.83
CA LEU A 201 -23.63 -1.04 -27.72
C LEU A 201 -23.91 -2.55 -27.61
N LEU A 202 -25.11 -2.97 -28.01
CA LEU A 202 -25.27 -4.31 -28.55
C LEU A 202 -25.64 -4.14 -30.03
N PRO A 203 -24.79 -4.54 -30.99
CA PRO A 203 -25.19 -4.65 -32.38
C PRO A 203 -26.19 -5.79 -32.48
N GLY A 204 -27.33 -5.51 -33.12
CA GLY A 204 -28.35 -6.51 -33.40
C GLY A 204 -27.77 -7.66 -34.22
N SER A 205 -28.16 -8.85 -33.83
CA SER A 205 -27.97 -10.06 -34.64
C SER A 205 -29.17 -10.21 -35.58
N PRO A 206 -28.95 -10.73 -36.81
CA PRO A 206 -29.99 -10.99 -37.77
C PRO A 206 -30.92 -12.14 -37.35
#